data_7561792eb211c6a006b8da04318c455b
#
_entry.id   7561792eb211c6a006b8da04318c455b
#
_cell.length_a   1.000
_cell.length_b   1.000
_cell.length_c   1.000
_cell.angle_alpha   90.00
_cell.angle_beta   90.00
_cell.angle_gamma   90.00
#
_symmetry.space_group_name_H-M   'P 1'
#
loop_
_entity.id
_entity.type
_entity.pdbx_description
1 polymer ?
#
loop_
_entity_poly.entity_id
_entity_poly.type
_entity_poly.pdbx_seq_one_letter_code
_entity_poly.pdbx_strand_id
1 'polypeptide(L)'
;FIGSGAVDASGKTSTRRGAEYTFRVSRKDGTPYDVSASVNGVTVKCTYDSKKDIYRIPGSAVTGDITVTVTKGAPVEVSTYVTLDNQSMYLVIYTGNVEDGHVPMYDGQNMYWSKVYNAYAWLVISSADEKEIVETARNSITIGEGKAAASVDYSGNVDLSGRIDVDDVHLAHDVYNARYTLVSLMMHKFLNGDVNGDRKVDIKDSVWIVNRILREK
;
A
#
# COMPACT_ATOMS: atom_id res chain seq x y z
N PHE A 1 -22.07 -13.74 -1.37
CA PHE A 1 -20.62 -13.65 -1.10
C PHE A 1 -19.86 -14.69 -1.92
N ILE A 2 -18.88 -14.25 -2.68
CA ILE A 2 -18.00 -15.12 -3.45
C ILE A 2 -16.59 -14.93 -2.88
N GLY A 3 -16.00 -16.00 -2.33
CA GLY A 3 -14.64 -15.94 -1.80
C GLY A 3 -14.38 -16.97 -0.69
N SER A 4 -13.12 -17.18 -0.35
CA SER A 4 -12.71 -18.19 0.63
C SER A 4 -12.78 -17.67 2.06
N GLY A 5 -13.75 -18.15 2.83
CA GLY A 5 -13.71 -18.11 4.30
C GLY A 5 -14.26 -16.87 4.98
N ALA A 6 -14.79 -15.87 4.28
CA ALA A 6 -15.49 -14.76 4.91
C ALA A 6 -17.02 -14.97 4.83
N VAL A 7 -17.69 -14.72 5.92
CA VAL A 7 -19.15 -14.87 6.07
C VAL A 7 -19.73 -13.51 6.41
N ASP A 8 -20.83 -13.14 5.74
CA ASP A 8 -21.59 -11.96 6.15
C ASP A 8 -22.07 -12.09 7.59
N ALA A 9 -21.55 -11.24 8.46
CA ALA A 9 -21.93 -11.20 9.88
C ALA A 9 -23.14 -10.29 10.15
N SER A 10 -23.65 -9.55 9.15
CA SER A 10 -24.76 -8.62 9.33
C SER A 10 -26.12 -9.26 9.23
N GLY A 11 -26.19 -10.47 8.67
CA GLY A 11 -27.47 -11.17 8.41
C GLY A 11 -28.37 -10.53 7.35
N LYS A 12 -27.92 -9.42 6.72
CA LYS A 12 -28.67 -8.74 5.67
C LYS A 12 -28.34 -9.32 4.30
N THR A 13 -29.32 -9.91 3.66
CA THR A 13 -29.20 -10.48 2.32
C THR A 13 -29.75 -9.59 1.21
N SER A 14 -30.43 -8.48 1.57
CA SER A 14 -31.04 -7.58 0.59
C SER A 14 -31.17 -6.16 1.14
N THR A 15 -31.31 -5.20 0.24
CA THR A 15 -31.66 -3.81 0.52
C THR A 15 -32.56 -3.26 -0.58
N ARG A 16 -33.19 -2.08 -0.36
CA ARG A 16 -33.99 -1.40 -1.37
C ARG A 16 -33.06 -0.68 -2.38
N ARG A 17 -33.46 -0.63 -3.66
CA ARG A 17 -32.77 0.22 -4.63
C ARG A 17 -32.69 1.65 -4.12
N GLY A 18 -31.52 2.27 -4.29
CA GLY A 18 -31.26 3.63 -3.83
C GLY A 18 -30.97 3.77 -2.34
N ALA A 19 -31.09 2.70 -1.54
CA ALA A 19 -30.73 2.72 -0.14
C ALA A 19 -29.30 2.21 0.08
N GLU A 20 -28.59 2.78 1.05
CA GLU A 20 -27.27 2.31 1.44
C GLU A 20 -27.32 0.82 1.83
N TYR A 21 -26.37 0.06 1.33
CA TYR A 21 -26.17 -1.33 1.77
C TYR A 21 -24.95 -1.43 2.68
N THR A 22 -25.15 -2.02 3.84
CA THR A 22 -24.07 -2.25 4.82
C THR A 22 -23.90 -3.74 5.09
N PHE A 23 -22.65 -4.18 5.24
CA PHE A 23 -22.33 -5.57 5.55
C PHE A 23 -21.07 -5.65 6.42
N ARG A 24 -20.85 -6.81 7.02
CA ARG A 24 -19.65 -7.14 7.77
C ARG A 24 -18.95 -8.31 7.11
N VAL A 25 -17.63 -8.34 7.26
CA VAL A 25 -16.81 -9.50 6.90
C VAL A 25 -16.23 -10.06 8.18
N SER A 26 -16.54 -11.32 8.47
CA SER A 26 -16.00 -11.98 9.66
C SER A 26 -14.51 -12.20 9.47
N ARG A 27 -13.70 -11.56 10.31
CA ARG A 27 -12.23 -11.69 10.32
C ARG A 27 -11.84 -12.70 11.39
N LYS A 28 -10.97 -13.62 11.03
CA LYS A 28 -10.32 -14.54 11.97
C LYS A 28 -8.83 -14.24 11.98
N ASP A 29 -8.27 -14.18 13.17
CA ASP A 29 -6.83 -14.26 13.44
C ASP A 29 -5.96 -13.16 12.79
N GLY A 30 -6.44 -11.90 12.70
CA GLY A 30 -5.65 -10.80 12.14
C GLY A 30 -5.31 -10.94 10.66
N THR A 31 -5.89 -11.93 9.97
CA THR A 31 -5.68 -12.10 8.53
C THR A 31 -6.44 -11.02 7.76
N PRO A 32 -5.79 -10.22 6.94
CA PRO A 32 -6.46 -9.24 6.12
C PRO A 32 -7.26 -9.91 5.01
N TYR A 33 -8.33 -9.24 4.59
CA TYR A 33 -9.16 -9.64 3.45
C TYR A 33 -9.27 -8.49 2.46
N ASP A 34 -9.14 -8.82 1.19
CA ASP A 34 -9.45 -7.90 0.11
C ASP A 34 -10.96 -7.96 -0.16
N VAL A 35 -11.64 -6.82 -0.01
CA VAL A 35 -13.10 -6.72 -0.13
C VAL A 35 -13.45 -5.78 -1.27
N SER A 36 -14.07 -6.32 -2.28
CA SER A 36 -14.59 -5.56 -3.41
C SER A 36 -16.08 -5.77 -3.58
N ALA A 37 -16.75 -4.84 -4.22
CA ALA A 37 -18.17 -4.95 -4.52
C ALA A 37 -18.47 -4.57 -5.97
N SER A 38 -19.48 -5.21 -6.55
CA SER A 38 -20.04 -4.81 -7.83
C SER A 38 -21.57 -4.78 -7.76
N VAL A 39 -22.18 -3.93 -8.60
CA VAL A 39 -23.62 -3.86 -8.76
C VAL A 39 -23.94 -4.08 -10.24
N ASN A 40 -24.76 -5.10 -10.53
CA ASN A 40 -25.01 -5.55 -11.91
C ASN A 40 -23.70 -5.81 -12.69
N GLY A 41 -22.66 -6.36 -12.02
CA GLY A 41 -21.36 -6.64 -12.62
C GLY A 41 -20.43 -5.44 -12.78
N VAL A 42 -20.86 -4.23 -12.44
CA VAL A 42 -20.01 -3.02 -12.48
C VAL A 42 -19.40 -2.79 -11.09
N THR A 43 -18.08 -2.67 -11.02
CA THR A 43 -17.37 -2.39 -9.76
C THR A 43 -17.82 -1.08 -9.15
N VAL A 44 -18.13 -1.10 -7.86
CA VAL A 44 -18.54 0.07 -7.09
C VAL A 44 -17.63 0.27 -5.88
N LYS A 45 -17.44 1.51 -5.49
CA LYS A 45 -16.62 1.85 -4.33
C LYS A 45 -17.34 1.43 -3.05
N CYS A 46 -16.68 0.59 -2.25
CA CYS A 46 -17.08 0.24 -0.89
C CYS A 46 -16.22 1.06 0.09
N THR A 47 -16.80 1.59 1.13
CA THR A 47 -16.10 2.28 2.22
C THR A 47 -16.18 1.45 3.49
N TYR A 48 -15.10 1.43 4.27
CA TYR A 48 -15.04 0.72 5.54
C TYR A 48 -15.08 1.72 6.70
N ASP A 49 -15.96 1.45 7.67
CA ASP A 49 -16.08 2.18 8.93
C ASP A 49 -15.45 1.34 10.05
N SER A 50 -14.20 1.66 10.42
CA SER A 50 -13.44 0.89 11.41
C SER A 50 -14.08 0.91 12.80
N LYS A 51 -14.75 2.01 13.19
CA LYS A 51 -15.41 2.12 14.51
C LYS A 51 -16.60 1.19 14.67
N LYS A 52 -17.24 0.83 13.55
CA LYS A 52 -18.43 -0.02 13.54
C LYS A 52 -18.17 -1.40 12.94
N ASP A 53 -16.96 -1.62 12.41
CA ASP A 53 -16.58 -2.82 11.65
C ASP A 53 -17.59 -3.15 10.55
N ILE A 54 -17.94 -2.17 9.73
CA ILE A 54 -18.90 -2.35 8.64
C ILE A 54 -18.38 -1.74 7.33
N TYR A 55 -18.69 -2.44 6.25
CA TYR A 55 -18.54 -1.93 4.90
C TYR A 55 -19.85 -1.28 4.44
N ARG A 56 -19.74 -0.25 3.61
CA ARG A 56 -20.86 0.51 3.06
C ARG A 56 -20.76 0.61 1.55
N ILE A 57 -21.85 0.33 0.87
CA ILE A 57 -22.04 0.66 -0.54
C ILE A 57 -23.05 1.81 -0.58
N PRO A 58 -22.69 2.98 -1.16
CA PRO A 58 -23.59 4.13 -1.16
C PRO A 58 -24.88 3.84 -1.93
N GLY A 59 -25.99 4.37 -1.44
CA GLY A 59 -27.30 4.11 -2.04
C GLY A 59 -27.38 4.48 -3.52
N SER A 60 -26.70 5.54 -3.94
CA SER A 60 -26.63 5.94 -5.34
C SER A 60 -26.04 4.86 -6.26
N ALA A 61 -25.22 3.95 -5.72
CA ALA A 61 -24.67 2.82 -6.48
C ALA A 61 -25.57 1.58 -6.43
N VAL A 62 -26.54 1.50 -5.51
CA VAL A 62 -27.43 0.33 -5.34
C VAL A 62 -28.57 0.40 -6.34
N THR A 63 -28.29 0.00 -7.57
CA THR A 63 -29.25 0.02 -8.70
C THR A 63 -29.76 -1.36 -9.10
N GLY A 64 -29.20 -2.42 -8.51
CA GLY A 64 -29.55 -3.81 -8.87
C GLY A 64 -28.84 -4.82 -7.98
N ASP A 65 -28.49 -5.96 -8.52
CA ASP A 65 -27.89 -7.06 -7.80
C ASP A 65 -26.48 -6.73 -7.32
N ILE A 66 -26.26 -6.91 -6.03
CA ILE A 66 -24.97 -6.63 -5.36
C ILE A 66 -24.19 -7.94 -5.25
N THR A 67 -22.97 -7.96 -5.76
CA THR A 67 -22.00 -9.02 -5.51
C THR A 67 -20.88 -8.45 -4.64
N VAL A 68 -20.64 -9.07 -3.50
CA VAL A 68 -19.48 -8.78 -2.64
C VAL A 68 -18.49 -9.92 -2.81
N THR A 69 -17.27 -9.60 -3.21
CA THR A 69 -16.18 -10.53 -3.33
C THR A 69 -15.23 -10.31 -2.16
N VAL A 70 -14.94 -11.38 -1.44
CA VAL A 70 -14.02 -11.37 -0.31
C VAL A 70 -12.93 -12.39 -0.58
N THR A 71 -11.70 -11.92 -0.68
CA THR A 71 -10.53 -12.76 -0.97
C THR A 71 -9.61 -12.75 0.25
N LYS A 72 -9.17 -13.92 0.70
CA LYS A 72 -8.16 -14.02 1.75
C LYS A 72 -6.84 -13.50 1.21
N GLY A 73 -6.12 -12.75 2.05
CA GLY A 73 -4.83 -12.14 1.73
C GLY A 73 -4.88 -10.63 1.81
N ALA A 74 -3.74 -10.02 2.02
CA ALA A 74 -3.63 -8.58 2.12
C ALA A 74 -3.99 -7.91 0.78
N PRO A 75 -4.81 -6.85 0.80
CA PRO A 75 -4.98 -6.00 -0.36
C PRO A 75 -3.69 -5.21 -0.60
N VAL A 76 -3.03 -5.47 -1.71
CA VAL A 76 -1.76 -4.83 -2.06
C VAL A 76 -1.74 -4.39 -3.51
N GLU A 77 -1.04 -3.29 -3.74
CA GLU A 77 -0.54 -2.89 -5.06
C GLU A 77 0.99 -3.08 -5.04
N VAL A 78 1.51 -3.61 -6.12
CA VAL A 78 2.95 -3.81 -6.30
C VAL A 78 3.37 -3.11 -7.58
N SER A 79 4.52 -2.48 -7.56
CA SER A 79 5.14 -1.90 -8.76
C SER A 79 6.65 -2.06 -8.71
N THR A 80 7.28 -2.18 -9.87
CA THR A 80 8.74 -2.17 -9.97
C THR A 80 9.24 -0.78 -9.64
N TYR A 81 9.96 -0.65 -8.53
CA TYR A 81 10.50 0.61 -8.01
C TYR A 81 11.86 0.95 -8.60
N VAL A 82 12.73 -0.04 -8.66
CA VAL A 82 14.05 0.03 -9.30
C VAL A 82 14.36 -1.31 -9.94
N THR A 83 14.90 -1.31 -11.16
CA THR A 83 15.42 -2.52 -11.79
C THR A 83 16.92 -2.61 -11.53
N LEU A 84 17.38 -3.74 -11.03
CA LEU A 84 18.75 -4.10 -10.77
C LEU A 84 19.18 -5.17 -11.78
N ASP A 85 20.48 -5.42 -11.96
CA ASP A 85 20.99 -6.30 -13.03
C ASP A 85 20.32 -7.70 -13.08
N ASN A 86 20.20 -8.37 -11.93
CA ASN A 86 19.65 -9.73 -11.85
C ASN A 86 18.40 -9.83 -10.94
N GLN A 87 17.89 -8.72 -10.48
CA GLN A 87 16.75 -8.65 -9.58
C GLN A 87 16.09 -7.29 -9.69
N SER A 88 14.94 -7.12 -9.08
CA SER A 88 14.27 -5.82 -8.98
C SER A 88 13.96 -5.49 -7.54
N MET A 89 13.88 -4.21 -7.25
CA MET A 89 13.26 -3.70 -6.03
C MET A 89 11.81 -3.39 -6.34
N TYR A 90 10.91 -3.98 -5.58
CA TYR A 90 9.48 -3.79 -5.71
C TYR A 90 8.94 -2.95 -4.57
N LEU A 91 8.12 -1.97 -4.90
CA LEU A 91 7.32 -1.24 -3.94
C LEU A 91 6.01 -1.98 -3.72
N VAL A 92 5.78 -2.40 -2.47
CA VAL A 92 4.54 -3.01 -2.02
C VAL A 92 3.76 -1.97 -1.22
N ILE A 93 2.56 -1.63 -1.67
CA ILE A 93 1.64 -0.71 -0.98
C ILE A 93 0.47 -1.52 -0.44
N TYR A 94 0.24 -1.42 0.87
CA TYR A 94 -0.95 -1.97 1.48
C TYR A 94 -2.13 -1.00 1.29
N THR A 95 -3.17 -1.46 0.59
CA THR A 95 -4.34 -0.64 0.23
C THR A 95 -5.55 -0.88 1.12
N GLY A 96 -5.42 -1.78 2.10
CA GLY A 96 -6.49 -2.10 3.04
C GLY A 96 -6.67 -1.05 4.14
N ASN A 97 -7.79 -1.17 4.83
CA ASN A 97 -8.04 -0.35 6.02
C ASN A 97 -7.34 -0.97 7.24
N VAL A 98 -6.89 -0.10 8.13
CA VAL A 98 -6.24 -0.49 9.39
C VAL A 98 -6.99 0.20 10.53
N GLU A 99 -7.27 -0.55 11.58
CA GLU A 99 -7.90 -0.01 12.79
C GLU A 99 -6.91 0.84 13.60
N ASP A 100 -7.43 1.77 14.39
CA ASP A 100 -6.60 2.59 15.28
C ASP A 100 -5.80 1.68 16.23
N GLY A 101 -4.50 1.95 16.36
CA GLY A 101 -3.60 1.15 17.17
C GLY A 101 -3.07 -0.11 16.51
N HIS A 102 -3.41 -0.37 15.25
CA HIS A 102 -2.91 -1.48 14.47
C HIS A 102 -2.03 -1.01 13.30
N VAL A 103 -1.23 -1.92 12.76
CA VAL A 103 -0.32 -1.67 11.65
C VAL A 103 -0.21 -2.91 10.77
N PRO A 104 -0.13 -2.78 9.44
CA PRO A 104 0.24 -3.90 8.60
C PRO A 104 1.72 -4.24 8.83
N MET A 105 1.99 -5.53 8.87
CA MET A 105 3.31 -6.11 9.11
C MET A 105 3.67 -7.00 7.93
N TYR A 106 4.81 -6.74 7.32
CA TYR A 106 5.39 -7.62 6.29
C TYR A 106 6.36 -8.59 6.95
N ASP A 107 6.11 -9.89 6.88
CA ASP A 107 6.88 -10.94 7.56
C ASP A 107 7.16 -10.62 9.04
N GLY A 108 6.13 -10.11 9.74
CA GLY A 108 6.23 -9.76 11.16
C GLY A 108 6.91 -8.42 11.45
N GLN A 109 7.32 -7.65 10.44
CA GLN A 109 7.91 -6.33 10.61
C GLN A 109 6.92 -5.23 10.26
N ASN A 110 6.76 -4.24 11.12
CA ASN A 110 5.84 -3.13 10.91
C ASN A 110 6.21 -2.37 9.64
N MET A 111 5.23 -2.19 8.75
CA MET A 111 5.42 -1.43 7.52
C MET A 111 5.58 0.07 7.79
N TYR A 112 6.16 0.79 6.84
CA TYR A 112 6.39 2.23 6.90
C TYR A 112 5.14 2.97 6.44
N TRP A 113 4.80 4.07 7.11
CA TRP A 113 3.76 4.96 6.63
C TRP A 113 4.34 5.93 5.59
N SER A 114 3.77 5.94 4.42
CA SER A 114 4.13 6.85 3.34
C SER A 114 3.12 7.99 3.24
N LYS A 115 3.56 9.22 3.47
CA LYS A 115 2.70 10.40 3.32
C LYS A 115 2.33 10.66 1.86
N VAL A 116 3.24 10.36 0.92
CA VAL A 116 3.00 10.56 -0.52
C VAL A 116 1.94 9.60 -1.03
N TYR A 117 2.07 8.32 -0.73
CA TYR A 117 1.08 7.33 -1.16
C TYR A 117 -0.16 7.33 -0.27
N ASN A 118 -0.12 8.05 0.87
CA ASN A 118 -1.14 8.00 1.92
C ASN A 118 -1.51 6.54 2.28
N ALA A 119 -0.49 5.70 2.43
CA ALA A 119 -0.62 4.27 2.62
C ALA A 119 0.61 3.69 3.32
N TYR A 120 0.50 2.46 3.80
CA TYR A 120 1.65 1.70 4.28
C TYR A 120 2.42 1.13 3.11
N ALA A 121 3.75 1.22 3.17
CA ALA A 121 4.66 0.81 2.12
C ALA A 121 5.77 -0.10 2.65
N TRP A 122 6.22 -1.02 1.80
CA TRP A 122 7.36 -1.91 2.04
C TRP A 122 8.15 -2.08 0.75
N LEU A 123 9.44 -2.33 0.87
CA LEU A 123 10.29 -2.62 -0.28
C LEU A 123 10.76 -4.07 -0.24
N VAL A 124 10.64 -4.75 -1.35
CA VAL A 124 11.08 -6.15 -1.53
C VAL A 124 12.09 -6.21 -2.66
N ILE A 125 13.21 -6.91 -2.45
CA ILE A 125 14.19 -7.18 -3.49
C ILE A 125 14.05 -8.64 -3.89
N SER A 126 13.81 -8.90 -5.16
CA SER A 126 13.63 -10.25 -5.66
C SER A 126 13.99 -10.37 -7.15
N SER A 127 14.35 -11.57 -7.55
CA SER A 127 14.44 -11.98 -8.96
C SER A 127 13.11 -12.50 -9.53
N ALA A 128 12.09 -12.65 -8.68
CA ALA A 128 10.75 -13.03 -9.09
C ALA A 128 10.07 -11.93 -9.92
N ASP A 129 9.07 -12.27 -10.69
CA ASP A 129 8.28 -11.27 -11.40
C ASP A 129 7.27 -10.57 -10.48
N GLU A 130 6.70 -9.47 -10.96
CA GLU A 130 5.76 -8.64 -10.19
C GLU A 130 4.54 -9.44 -9.72
N LYS A 131 4.04 -10.37 -10.53
CA LYS A 131 2.88 -11.20 -10.20
C LYS A 131 3.18 -12.13 -9.02
N GLU A 132 4.34 -12.74 -9.00
CA GLU A 132 4.80 -13.59 -7.89
C GLU A 132 5.00 -12.77 -6.61
N ILE A 133 5.50 -11.53 -6.74
CA ILE A 133 5.64 -10.60 -5.60
C ILE A 133 4.27 -10.20 -5.06
N VAL A 134 3.27 -9.97 -5.92
CA VAL A 134 1.89 -9.71 -5.47
C VAL A 134 1.36 -10.87 -4.62
N GLU A 135 1.51 -12.10 -5.08
CA GLU A 135 1.03 -13.27 -4.33
C GLU A 135 1.80 -13.46 -3.02
N THR A 136 3.11 -13.28 -3.04
CA THR A 136 3.95 -13.34 -1.84
C THR A 136 3.54 -12.27 -0.84
N ALA A 137 3.42 -11.02 -1.25
CA ALA A 137 3.03 -9.91 -0.38
C ALA A 137 1.64 -10.12 0.24
N ARG A 138 0.67 -10.62 -0.55
CA ARG A 138 -0.68 -10.95 -0.03
C ARG A 138 -0.65 -11.96 1.10
N ASN A 139 0.28 -12.88 1.07
CA ASN A 139 0.41 -13.94 2.08
C ASN A 139 1.32 -13.54 3.25
N SER A 140 2.31 -12.68 3.03
CA SER A 140 3.28 -12.23 4.03
C SER A 140 2.75 -11.10 4.93
N ILE A 141 1.72 -10.36 4.49
CA ILE A 141 1.20 -9.25 5.27
C ILE A 141 0.12 -9.71 6.25
N THR A 142 0.31 -9.35 7.50
CA THR A 142 -0.65 -9.52 8.60
C THR A 142 -0.95 -8.18 9.24
N ILE A 143 -2.02 -8.09 10.03
CA ILE A 143 -2.33 -6.90 10.82
C ILE A 143 -2.03 -7.21 12.28
N GLY A 144 -1.21 -6.40 12.92
CA GLY A 144 -0.86 -6.53 14.33
C GLY A 144 -1.05 -5.21 15.08
N GLU A 145 -1.03 -5.28 16.41
CA GLU A 145 -1.00 -4.09 17.26
C GLU A 145 0.34 -3.36 17.10
N GLY A 146 0.30 -2.03 17.03
CA GLY A 146 1.50 -1.23 16.91
C GLY A 146 1.34 0.05 16.11
N LYS A 147 2.48 0.60 15.73
CA LYS A 147 2.59 1.80 14.90
C LYS A 147 3.49 1.51 13.71
N ALA A 148 3.38 2.31 12.66
CA ALA A 148 4.31 2.27 11.55
C ALA A 148 5.77 2.29 12.02
N ALA A 149 6.64 1.55 11.34
CA ALA A 149 8.07 1.47 11.68
C ALA A 149 8.71 2.87 11.67
N ALA A 150 8.36 3.69 10.68
CA ALA A 150 8.64 5.12 10.61
C ALA A 150 7.67 5.79 9.61
N SER A 151 7.60 7.13 9.63
CA SER A 151 6.92 7.90 8.59
C SER A 151 7.96 8.45 7.62
N VAL A 152 7.77 8.22 6.32
CA VAL A 152 8.59 8.78 5.25
C VAL A 152 7.84 9.95 4.61
N ASP A 153 8.50 11.09 4.44
CA ASP A 153 7.83 12.34 4.09
C ASP A 153 8.23 12.94 2.72
N TYR A 154 9.08 12.24 1.99
CA TYR A 154 9.44 12.60 0.60
C TYR A 154 9.89 14.05 0.39
N SER A 155 10.48 14.61 1.40
CA SER A 155 11.04 15.96 1.31
C SER A 155 12.18 16.07 0.31
N GLY A 156 12.68 14.96 -0.19
CA GLY A 156 13.92 14.85 -0.95
C GLY A 156 15.14 14.68 -0.04
N ASN A 157 14.94 14.58 1.26
CA ASN A 157 15.98 14.23 2.24
C ASN A 157 16.13 12.69 2.25
N VAL A 158 16.83 12.18 1.25
CA VAL A 158 16.97 10.74 0.98
C VAL A 158 17.88 10.06 2.01
N ASP A 159 18.90 10.76 2.47
CA ASP A 159 19.85 10.28 3.47
C ASP A 159 19.34 10.43 4.92
N LEU A 160 18.22 11.15 5.11
CA LEU A 160 17.62 11.47 6.41
C LEU A 160 18.53 12.35 7.31
N SER A 161 19.43 13.14 6.73
CA SER A 161 20.29 14.07 7.46
C SER A 161 19.54 15.27 8.08
N GLY A 162 18.31 15.51 7.62
CA GLY A 162 17.48 16.66 7.99
C GLY A 162 17.69 17.88 7.08
N ARG A 163 18.51 17.75 6.04
CA ARG A 163 18.74 18.77 5.00
C ARG A 163 18.49 18.15 3.63
N ILE A 164 18.21 19.00 2.66
CA ILE A 164 18.15 18.59 1.25
C ILE A 164 19.35 19.22 0.56
N ASP A 165 20.32 18.40 0.19
CA ASP A 165 21.55 18.84 -0.42
C ASP A 165 22.05 17.88 -1.51
N VAL A 166 23.30 18.07 -1.94
CA VAL A 166 23.87 17.30 -3.04
C VAL A 166 24.05 15.81 -2.71
N ASP A 167 24.14 15.45 -1.43
CA ASP A 167 24.27 14.05 -1.02
C ASP A 167 22.98 13.29 -1.26
N ASP A 168 21.82 13.95 -1.12
CA ASP A 168 20.51 13.38 -1.49
C ASP A 168 20.40 13.13 -3.00
N VAL A 169 20.93 14.06 -3.81
CA VAL A 169 20.99 13.89 -5.27
C VAL A 169 21.83 12.67 -5.63
N HIS A 170 23.01 12.55 -5.00
CA HIS A 170 23.90 11.40 -5.23
C HIS A 170 23.24 10.11 -4.81
N LEU A 171 22.58 10.09 -3.64
CA LEU A 171 21.93 8.89 -3.13
C LEU A 171 20.74 8.46 -4.03
N ALA A 172 19.89 9.40 -4.45
CA ALA A 172 18.81 9.11 -5.37
C ALA A 172 19.32 8.60 -6.72
N HIS A 173 20.40 9.20 -7.23
CA HIS A 173 21.03 8.76 -8.46
C HIS A 173 21.69 7.39 -8.35
N ASP A 174 22.29 7.07 -7.20
CA ASP A 174 22.89 5.76 -6.97
C ASP A 174 21.84 4.66 -6.81
N VAL A 175 20.70 4.95 -6.18
CA VAL A 175 19.54 4.05 -6.15
C VAL A 175 19.08 3.74 -7.58
N TYR A 176 18.90 4.78 -8.39
CA TYR A 176 18.52 4.64 -9.78
C TYR A 176 19.51 3.79 -10.61
N ASN A 177 20.82 3.96 -10.38
CA ASN A 177 21.85 3.21 -11.10
C ASN A 177 22.21 1.85 -10.48
N ALA A 178 21.42 1.40 -9.50
CA ALA A 178 21.65 0.11 -8.83
C ALA A 178 23.06 -0.05 -8.22
N ARG A 179 23.70 1.05 -7.83
CA ARG A 179 25.06 1.03 -7.28
C ARG A 179 25.13 0.65 -5.81
N TYR A 180 24.00 0.46 -5.17
CA TYR A 180 23.94 0.05 -3.78
C TYR A 180 23.76 -1.45 -3.63
N THR A 181 24.65 -2.05 -2.81
CA THR A 181 24.32 -3.31 -2.16
C THR A 181 23.27 -3.01 -1.11
N LEU A 182 22.02 -3.33 -1.41
CA LEU A 182 20.88 -3.00 -0.58
C LEU A 182 20.97 -3.77 0.74
N VAL A 183 21.36 -3.09 1.79
CA VAL A 183 21.29 -3.62 3.14
C VAL A 183 19.89 -3.30 3.67
N SER A 184 19.17 -4.31 4.14
CA SER A 184 17.80 -4.23 4.64
C SER A 184 17.55 -3.08 5.63
N LEU A 185 18.55 -2.72 6.41
CA LEU A 185 18.51 -1.61 7.38
C LEU A 185 18.34 -0.22 6.77
N MET A 186 18.51 -0.06 5.47
CA MET A 186 18.43 1.24 4.78
C MET A 186 17.24 1.36 3.83
N MET A 187 16.39 0.35 3.73
CA MET A 187 15.30 0.33 2.76
C MET A 187 14.34 1.52 2.89
N HIS A 188 14.07 1.98 4.12
CA HIS A 188 13.20 3.13 4.34
C HIS A 188 13.74 4.44 3.73
N LYS A 189 15.08 4.59 3.60
CA LYS A 189 15.70 5.74 2.95
C LYS A 189 15.35 5.78 1.46
N PHE A 190 15.28 4.62 0.84
CA PHE A 190 14.93 4.52 -0.58
C PHE A 190 13.48 4.91 -0.86
N LEU A 191 12.57 4.76 0.11
CA LEU A 191 11.20 5.28 -0.01
C LEU A 191 11.17 6.81 -0.14
N ASN A 192 12.17 7.54 0.37
CA ASN A 192 12.30 8.99 0.19
C ASN A 192 12.88 9.39 -1.18
N GLY A 193 13.33 8.45 -1.97
CA GLY A 193 13.90 8.71 -3.30
C GLY A 193 12.85 9.03 -4.36
N ASP A 194 11.63 8.56 -4.22
CA ASP A 194 10.51 8.86 -5.11
C ASP A 194 9.86 10.19 -4.71
N VAL A 195 10.50 11.29 -5.06
CA VAL A 195 10.07 12.64 -4.63
C VAL A 195 8.91 13.20 -5.45
N ASN A 196 8.64 12.62 -6.61
CA ASN A 196 7.53 13.01 -7.47
C ASN A 196 6.27 12.14 -7.24
N GLY A 197 6.38 11.03 -6.50
CA GLY A 197 5.27 10.15 -6.13
C GLY A 197 4.76 9.26 -7.26
N ASP A 198 5.57 9.04 -8.32
CA ASP A 198 5.16 8.22 -9.46
C ASP A 198 5.41 6.71 -9.26
N ARG A 199 5.85 6.33 -8.06
CA ARG A 199 6.16 4.96 -7.60
C ARG A 199 7.38 4.35 -8.28
N LYS A 200 8.32 5.19 -8.67
CA LYS A 200 9.62 4.81 -9.22
C LYS A 200 10.70 5.70 -8.65
N VAL A 201 11.93 5.25 -8.71
CA VAL A 201 13.10 6.11 -8.50
C VAL A 201 13.87 6.15 -9.79
N ASP A 202 13.87 7.31 -10.44
CA ASP A 202 14.54 7.53 -11.71
C ASP A 202 15.23 8.90 -11.77
N ILE A 203 15.74 9.25 -12.95
CA ILE A 203 16.45 10.51 -13.14
C ILE A 203 15.58 11.75 -12.83
N LYS A 204 14.26 11.65 -12.95
CA LYS A 204 13.34 12.77 -12.66
C LYS A 204 13.38 13.15 -11.20
N ASP A 205 13.53 12.17 -10.29
CA ASP A 205 13.65 12.41 -8.85
C ASP A 205 14.93 13.17 -8.55
N SER A 206 16.06 12.75 -9.10
CA SER A 206 17.34 13.47 -8.96
C SER A 206 17.24 14.90 -9.48
N VAL A 207 16.61 15.10 -10.64
CA VAL A 207 16.38 16.45 -11.22
C VAL A 207 15.45 17.27 -10.31
N TRP A 208 14.44 16.66 -9.72
CA TRP A 208 13.54 17.34 -8.79
C TRP A 208 14.28 17.85 -7.56
N ILE A 209 15.13 17.01 -6.95
CA ILE A 209 15.96 17.37 -5.78
C ILE A 209 16.91 18.53 -6.14
N VAL A 210 17.60 18.45 -7.27
CA VAL A 210 18.47 19.53 -7.76
C VAL A 210 17.70 20.85 -7.89
N ASN A 211 16.54 20.83 -8.53
CA ASN A 211 15.70 22.00 -8.70
C ASN A 211 15.26 22.60 -7.36
N ARG A 212 14.99 21.77 -6.38
CA ARG A 212 14.65 22.23 -5.03
C ARG A 212 15.82 22.92 -4.35
N ILE A 213 17.01 22.32 -4.37
CA ILE A 213 18.24 22.93 -3.82
C ILE A 213 18.50 24.30 -4.44
N LEU A 214 18.27 24.44 -5.76
CA LEU A 214 18.50 25.72 -6.46
C LEU A 214 17.47 26.81 -6.12
N ARG A 215 16.27 26.44 -5.68
CA ARG A 215 15.20 27.39 -5.31
C ARG A 215 15.27 27.84 -3.85
N GLU A 216 15.90 27.08 -3.00
CA GLU A 216 16.04 27.39 -1.56
C GLU A 216 17.29 28.27 -1.27
N LYS A 217 18.05 28.67 -2.31
CA LYS A 217 19.12 29.64 -2.27
C LYS A 217 18.62 31.05 -2.61
#